data_893966e944b3fe1bbd5def978ff85255
#
_entry.id   893966e944b3fe1bbd5def978ff85255
#
_cell.length_a   1.000
_cell.length_b   1.000
_cell.length_c   1.000
_cell.angle_alpha   90.00
_cell.angle_beta   90.00
_cell.angle_gamma   90.00
#
_symmetry.space_group_name_H-M   'P 1'
#
loop_
_entity.id
_entity.type
_entity.pdbx_description
1 polymer ?
#
loop_
_entity_poly.entity_id
_entity_poly.type
_entity_poly.pdbx_seq_one_letter_code
_entity_poly.pdbx_strand_id
1 'polypeptide(L)'
;GVKNDTSERQNYTVSLFQVDVPKEKGKETEIKDGEVMYSPKQLTLGSGERAGFKFYYTGPHDNKERYYRVKFTETPLQAKVITRKGQRIQSDVVVSLEAILIVRPWTRHFDYAFSNGVVSNIGNTYFKYVSSVGCSTQYNNSKYIPPGQRLEIDNAGQAARRMIIYGNKIIPLTTCP
;
A
#
# COMPACT_ATOMS: atom_id res chain seq x y z
N GLY A 1 -13.62 -2.55 3.68
CA GLY A 1 -14.46 -3.74 3.85
C GLY A 1 -14.01 -4.86 2.96
N VAL A 2 -14.37 -6.09 3.31
CA VAL A 2 -14.17 -7.31 2.52
C VAL A 2 -15.50 -7.84 2.04
N LYS A 3 -15.50 -8.50 0.88
CA LYS A 3 -16.65 -9.17 0.30
C LYS A 3 -16.24 -10.60 -0.04
N ASN A 4 -17.08 -11.56 0.29
CA ASN A 4 -16.89 -12.94 -0.14
C ASN A 4 -17.51 -13.13 -1.54
N ASP A 5 -16.65 -13.18 -2.55
CA ASP A 5 -17.06 -13.42 -3.93
C ASP A 5 -17.04 -14.92 -4.32
N THR A 6 -16.79 -15.82 -3.35
CA THR A 6 -16.83 -17.27 -3.55
C THR A 6 -18.23 -17.83 -3.31
N SER A 7 -18.46 -19.07 -3.73
CA SER A 7 -19.72 -19.80 -3.47
C SER A 7 -19.82 -20.40 -2.08
N GLU A 8 -18.75 -20.38 -1.29
CA GLU A 8 -18.66 -21.04 0.02
C GLU A 8 -18.45 -20.03 1.14
N ARG A 9 -18.72 -20.44 2.37
CA ARG A 9 -18.41 -19.64 3.54
C ARG A 9 -16.89 -19.51 3.73
N GLN A 10 -16.42 -18.29 3.96
CA GLN A 10 -15.01 -17.96 4.17
C GLN A 10 -14.81 -17.29 5.52
N ASN A 11 -13.66 -17.57 6.12
CA ASN A 11 -13.19 -16.87 7.29
C ASN A 11 -12.10 -15.87 6.89
N TYR A 12 -12.19 -14.64 7.40
CA TYR A 12 -11.23 -13.56 7.14
C TYR A 12 -10.54 -13.17 8.43
N THR A 13 -9.21 -13.15 8.38
CA THR A 13 -8.34 -12.67 9.47
C THR A 13 -7.47 -11.54 8.97
N VAL A 14 -6.90 -10.77 9.90
CA VAL A 14 -6.05 -9.61 9.61
C VAL A 14 -4.69 -9.80 10.25
N SER A 15 -3.63 -9.51 9.48
CA SER A 15 -2.28 -9.31 10.00
C SER A 15 -1.81 -7.90 9.65
N LEU A 16 -1.04 -7.27 10.54
CA LEU A 16 -0.56 -5.91 10.42
C LEU A 16 0.96 -5.85 10.53
N PHE A 17 1.58 -5.09 9.63
CA PHE A 17 3.02 -4.82 9.62
C PHE A 17 3.25 -3.35 9.38
N GLN A 18 4.27 -2.77 10.00
CA GLN A 18 4.75 -1.45 9.62
C GLN A 18 5.58 -1.57 8.34
N VAL A 19 5.46 -0.61 7.43
CA VAL A 19 6.26 -0.56 6.20
C VAL A 19 6.93 0.80 6.06
N ASP A 20 8.09 0.82 5.40
CA ASP A 20 8.88 2.04 5.20
C ASP A 20 8.34 2.95 4.10
N VAL A 21 7.59 2.40 3.15
CA VAL A 21 6.96 3.13 2.05
C VAL A 21 5.54 2.62 1.81
N PRO A 22 4.61 3.45 1.34
CA PRO A 22 3.21 3.06 1.12
C PRO A 22 3.01 2.31 -0.20
N LYS A 23 3.71 1.19 -0.39
CA LYS A 23 3.62 0.34 -1.58
C LYS A 23 3.76 -1.15 -1.22
N GLU A 24 3.40 -2.03 -2.16
CA GLU A 24 3.42 -3.49 -1.98
C GLU A 24 4.80 -4.05 -1.60
N LYS A 25 5.87 -3.50 -2.18
CA LYS A 25 7.25 -3.95 -1.94
C LYS A 25 7.99 -3.18 -0.84
N GLY A 26 7.26 -2.47 0.04
CA GLY A 26 7.86 -1.82 1.20
C GLY A 26 8.43 -2.87 2.18
N LYS A 27 9.54 -2.51 2.85
CA LYS A 27 10.14 -3.36 3.88
C LYS A 27 9.23 -3.45 5.09
N GLU A 28 8.82 -4.67 5.44
CA GLU A 28 8.01 -4.93 6.62
C GLU A 28 8.84 -4.98 7.89
N THR A 29 8.30 -4.41 8.96
CA THR A 29 8.78 -4.55 10.33
C THR A 29 7.59 -4.85 11.24
N GLU A 30 7.86 -5.46 12.39
CA GLU A 30 6.83 -5.65 13.39
C GLU A 30 6.38 -4.30 13.95
N ILE A 31 5.08 -4.19 14.23
CA ILE A 31 4.52 -3.02 14.90
C ILE A 31 4.60 -3.19 16.41
N LYS A 32 4.71 -2.08 17.14
CA LYS A 32 4.60 -2.10 18.61
C LYS A 32 3.22 -2.57 19.03
N ASP A 33 3.18 -3.38 20.07
CA ASP A 33 1.92 -3.91 20.60
C ASP A 33 0.95 -2.77 20.95
N GLY A 34 -0.28 -2.89 20.44
CA GLY A 34 -1.35 -1.92 20.63
C GLY A 34 -1.24 -0.63 19.80
N GLU A 35 -0.20 -0.41 18.99
CA GLU A 35 -0.07 0.81 18.18
C GLU A 35 -1.16 0.94 17.11
N VAL A 36 -1.55 -0.17 16.50
CA VAL A 36 -2.73 -0.26 15.62
C VAL A 36 -3.60 -1.41 16.08
N MET A 37 -4.80 -1.10 16.48
CA MET A 37 -5.81 -2.09 16.85
C MET A 37 -6.84 -2.25 15.75
N TYR A 38 -7.50 -3.39 15.70
CA TYR A 38 -8.60 -3.64 14.77
C TYR A 38 -9.68 -4.50 15.38
N SER A 39 -10.89 -4.34 14.84
CA SER A 39 -12.09 -5.07 15.27
C SER A 39 -13.03 -5.29 14.06
N PRO A 40 -13.68 -6.47 13.96
CA PRO A 40 -13.53 -7.65 14.80
C PRO A 40 -12.19 -8.36 14.59
N LYS A 41 -11.87 -9.35 15.41
CA LYS A 41 -10.63 -10.15 15.25
C LYS A 41 -10.69 -11.08 14.03
N GLN A 42 -11.89 -11.51 13.67
CA GLN A 42 -12.16 -12.30 12.46
C GLN A 42 -13.60 -12.06 11.98
N LEU A 43 -13.84 -12.33 10.73
CA LEU A 43 -15.15 -12.28 10.09
C LEU A 43 -15.42 -13.61 9.39
N THR A 44 -16.61 -14.14 9.56
CA THR A 44 -17.10 -15.27 8.74
C THR A 44 -18.20 -14.75 7.84
N LEU A 45 -18.01 -14.86 6.53
CA LEU A 45 -18.93 -14.36 5.51
C LEU A 45 -19.45 -15.51 4.64
N GLY A 46 -20.75 -15.54 4.43
CA GLY A 46 -21.38 -16.37 3.41
C GLY A 46 -21.13 -15.82 2.00
N SER A 47 -21.53 -16.57 0.99
CA SER A 47 -21.42 -16.16 -0.41
C SER A 47 -22.12 -14.81 -0.66
N GLY A 48 -21.43 -13.86 -1.27
CA GLY A 48 -21.90 -12.52 -1.58
C GLY A 48 -21.98 -11.55 -0.39
N GLU A 49 -21.79 -12.02 0.85
CA GLU A 49 -21.85 -11.17 2.03
C GLU A 49 -20.66 -10.20 2.09
N ARG A 50 -20.91 -9.06 2.75
CA ARG A 50 -19.91 -8.00 2.97
C ARG A 50 -19.87 -7.60 4.43
N ALA A 51 -18.67 -7.39 4.95
CA ALA A 51 -18.45 -6.76 6.26
C ALA A 51 -17.14 -5.99 6.28
N GLY A 52 -16.84 -5.33 7.39
CA GLY A 52 -15.67 -4.48 7.50
C GLY A 52 -14.91 -4.68 8.79
N PHE A 53 -13.58 -4.53 8.70
CA PHE A 53 -12.73 -4.32 9.85
C PHE A 53 -12.59 -2.82 10.10
N LYS A 54 -12.67 -2.41 11.35
CA LYS A 54 -12.36 -1.06 11.81
C LYS A 54 -10.95 -1.05 12.37
N PHE A 55 -10.17 -0.04 12.00
CA PHE A 55 -8.79 0.14 12.48
C PHE A 55 -8.71 1.38 13.35
N TYR A 56 -7.97 1.29 14.45
CA TYR A 56 -7.77 2.34 15.42
C TYR A 56 -6.28 2.53 15.63
N TYR A 57 -5.78 3.70 15.32
CA TYR A 57 -4.41 4.09 15.62
C TYR A 57 -4.33 4.67 17.02
N THR A 58 -3.49 4.10 17.87
CA THR A 58 -3.26 4.49 19.26
C THR A 58 -1.82 4.87 19.53
N GLY A 59 -1.00 4.95 18.48
CA GLY A 59 0.38 5.40 18.55
C GLY A 59 0.51 6.92 18.77
N PRO A 60 1.74 7.45 18.68
CA PRO A 60 2.00 8.88 18.88
C PRO A 60 1.20 9.77 17.92
N HIS A 61 0.58 10.81 18.48
CA HIS A 61 -0.02 11.90 17.70
C HIS A 61 1.02 13.00 17.48
N ASP A 62 1.85 12.81 16.47
CA ASP A 62 2.98 13.69 16.14
C ASP A 62 2.93 14.13 14.66
N ASN A 63 3.98 14.79 14.20
CA ASN A 63 4.10 15.24 12.81
C ASN A 63 4.84 14.25 11.91
N LYS A 64 4.80 12.95 12.23
CA LYS A 64 5.38 11.88 11.42
C LYS A 64 4.29 11.11 10.70
N GLU A 65 4.49 10.86 9.42
CA GLU A 65 3.66 9.96 8.64
C GLU A 65 4.12 8.52 8.84
N ARG A 66 3.15 7.59 9.00
CA ARG A 66 3.43 6.17 9.20
C ARG A 66 2.61 5.33 8.24
N TYR A 67 3.18 4.22 7.83
CA TYR A 67 2.59 3.30 6.86
C TYR A 67 2.49 1.91 7.46
N TYR A 68 1.32 1.27 7.28
CA TYR A 68 1.07 -0.08 7.75
C TYR A 68 0.49 -0.91 6.62
N ARG A 69 1.00 -2.12 6.45
CA ARG A 69 0.42 -3.11 5.56
C ARG A 69 -0.60 -3.92 6.32
N VAL A 70 -1.82 -3.96 5.79
CA VAL A 70 -2.92 -4.76 6.27
C VAL A 70 -3.05 -5.95 5.33
N LYS A 71 -2.80 -7.15 5.83
CA LYS A 71 -3.01 -8.40 5.09
C LYS A 71 -4.31 -9.03 5.54
N PHE A 72 -5.24 -9.20 4.63
CA PHE A 72 -6.48 -9.94 4.82
C PHE A 72 -6.27 -11.34 4.30
N THR A 73 -6.38 -12.33 5.18
CA THR A 73 -6.25 -13.74 4.80
C THR A 73 -7.63 -14.37 4.75
N GLU A 74 -8.01 -14.88 3.58
CA GLU A 74 -9.23 -15.61 3.34
C GLU A 74 -8.94 -17.11 3.43
N THR A 75 -9.70 -17.83 4.26
CA THR A 75 -9.60 -19.29 4.41
C THR A 75 -10.99 -19.91 4.35
N PRO A 76 -11.19 -20.99 3.59
CA PRO A 76 -12.46 -21.71 3.59
C PRO A 76 -12.72 -22.34 4.97
N LEU A 77 -13.98 -22.32 5.43
CA LEU A 77 -14.36 -22.99 6.69
C LEU A 77 -14.32 -24.50 6.58
N GLN A 78 -14.50 -25.03 5.38
CA GLN A 78 -14.45 -26.46 5.10
C GLN A 78 -13.32 -26.73 4.12
N ALA A 79 -12.38 -27.59 4.53
CA ALA A 79 -11.32 -28.02 3.64
C ALA A 79 -11.90 -28.80 2.45
N LYS A 80 -11.50 -28.43 1.23
CA LYS A 80 -11.86 -29.19 0.03
C LYS A 80 -11.06 -30.49 -0.02
N VAL A 81 -11.77 -31.61 0.11
CA VAL A 81 -11.18 -32.93 -0.12
C VAL A 81 -11.31 -33.25 -1.60
N ILE A 82 -10.20 -33.21 -2.32
CA ILE A 82 -10.13 -33.63 -3.72
C ILE A 82 -9.63 -35.08 -3.75
N THR A 83 -10.44 -35.98 -4.28
CA THR A 83 -10.01 -37.37 -4.51
C THR A 83 -9.41 -37.46 -5.90
N ARG A 84 -8.09 -37.69 -6.00
CA ARG A 84 -7.38 -37.91 -7.25
C ARG A 84 -6.68 -39.25 -7.22
N LYS A 85 -6.98 -40.13 -8.16
CA LYS A 85 -6.43 -41.50 -8.25
C LYS A 85 -6.50 -42.31 -6.93
N GLY A 86 -7.63 -42.22 -6.21
CA GLY A 86 -7.83 -42.94 -4.94
C GLY A 86 -7.13 -42.32 -3.72
N GLN A 87 -6.36 -41.25 -3.88
CA GLN A 87 -5.78 -40.50 -2.77
C GLN A 87 -6.63 -39.28 -2.44
N ARG A 88 -6.94 -39.10 -1.16
CA ARG A 88 -7.58 -37.87 -0.65
C ARG A 88 -6.52 -36.82 -0.46
N ILE A 89 -6.61 -35.75 -1.25
CA ILE A 89 -5.76 -34.56 -1.11
C ILE A 89 -6.62 -33.48 -0.49
N GLN A 90 -6.26 -33.05 0.71
CA GLN A 90 -6.85 -31.85 1.32
C GLN A 90 -6.12 -30.64 0.71
N SER A 91 -6.85 -29.79 0.01
CA SER A 91 -6.31 -28.56 -0.57
C SER A 91 -6.98 -27.37 0.09
N ASP A 92 -6.23 -26.64 0.91
CA ASP A 92 -6.64 -25.36 1.47
C ASP A 92 -6.06 -24.25 0.57
N VAL A 93 -6.92 -23.61 -0.20
CA VAL A 93 -6.52 -22.41 -0.96
C VAL A 93 -6.64 -21.23 -0.02
N VAL A 94 -5.51 -20.66 0.34
CA VAL A 94 -5.43 -19.45 1.14
C VAL A 94 -5.20 -18.27 0.19
N VAL A 95 -6.10 -17.29 0.22
CA VAL A 95 -5.98 -16.05 -0.54
C VAL A 95 -5.59 -14.93 0.40
N SER A 96 -4.58 -14.16 0.03
CA SER A 96 -4.17 -12.98 0.77
C SER A 96 -4.40 -11.72 -0.07
N LEU A 97 -5.11 -10.76 0.51
CA LEU A 97 -5.33 -9.43 -0.05
C LEU A 97 -4.61 -8.41 0.83
N GLU A 98 -3.96 -7.44 0.21
CA GLU A 98 -3.19 -6.44 0.92
C GLU A 98 -3.76 -5.02 0.69
N ALA A 99 -3.68 -4.20 1.73
CA ALA A 99 -3.98 -2.78 1.68
C ALA A 99 -2.95 -1.99 2.50
N ILE A 100 -2.77 -0.73 2.17
CA ILE A 100 -1.91 0.18 2.94
C ILE A 100 -2.78 1.13 3.76
N LEU A 101 -2.56 1.11 5.07
CA LEU A 101 -3.10 2.09 6.00
C LEU A 101 -2.06 3.19 6.21
N ILE A 102 -2.44 4.43 5.95
CA ILE A 102 -1.58 5.59 6.11
C ILE A 102 -2.08 6.41 7.31
N VAL A 103 -1.23 6.56 8.31
CA VAL A 103 -1.45 7.46 9.43
C VAL A 103 -0.79 8.80 9.10
N ARG A 104 -1.62 9.83 8.91
CA ARG A 104 -1.15 11.16 8.52
C ARG A 104 -0.55 11.91 9.71
N PRO A 105 0.42 12.80 9.46
CA PRO A 105 0.91 13.71 10.49
C PRO A 105 -0.23 14.57 11.04
N TRP A 106 -0.13 15.02 12.28
CA TRP A 106 -1.08 15.94 12.89
C TRP A 106 -1.27 17.22 12.04
N THR A 107 -0.14 17.82 11.64
CA THR A 107 -0.13 18.92 10.66
C THR A 107 0.64 18.46 9.43
N ARG A 108 -0.05 18.32 8.30
CA ARG A 108 0.59 17.93 7.04
C ARG A 108 1.30 19.11 6.40
N HIS A 109 2.56 18.88 6.06
CA HIS A 109 3.39 19.82 5.31
C HIS A 109 3.96 19.10 4.08
N PHE A 110 3.39 19.41 2.91
CA PHE A 110 3.92 18.96 1.63
C PHE A 110 4.97 19.94 1.14
N ASP A 111 6.19 19.45 0.92
CA ASP A 111 7.27 20.24 0.35
C ASP A 111 8.27 19.33 -0.37
N TYR A 112 8.90 19.86 -1.40
CA TYR A 112 9.88 19.14 -2.19
C TYR A 112 10.98 20.08 -2.69
N ALA A 113 12.14 19.51 -2.99
CA ALA A 113 13.21 20.19 -3.73
C ALA A 113 13.52 19.39 -5.00
N PHE A 114 13.74 20.11 -6.09
CA PHE A 114 14.18 19.52 -7.35
C PHE A 114 15.36 20.32 -7.89
N SER A 115 16.53 19.70 -7.93
CA SER A 115 17.75 20.32 -8.47
C SER A 115 18.73 19.24 -8.90
N ASN A 116 19.51 19.53 -9.95
CA ASN A 116 20.60 18.67 -10.43
C ASN A 116 20.16 17.19 -10.63
N GLY A 117 18.95 16.98 -11.14
CA GLY A 117 18.42 15.62 -11.36
C GLY A 117 18.06 14.86 -10.10
N VAL A 118 17.93 15.52 -8.95
CA VAL A 118 17.52 14.91 -7.68
C VAL A 118 16.20 15.50 -7.22
N VAL A 119 15.24 14.63 -6.93
CA VAL A 119 13.97 14.98 -6.26
C VAL A 119 14.09 14.59 -4.80
N SER A 120 13.85 15.53 -3.90
CA SER A 120 13.92 15.31 -2.45
C SER A 120 12.57 15.64 -1.80
N ASN A 121 12.12 14.80 -0.89
CA ASN A 121 10.98 15.12 -0.04
C ASN A 121 11.48 15.81 1.23
N ILE A 122 11.23 17.10 1.34
CA ILE A 122 11.60 17.95 2.47
C ILE A 122 10.40 18.29 3.36
N GLY A 123 9.23 17.76 3.04
CA GLY A 123 8.03 17.81 3.88
C GLY A 123 7.90 16.63 4.83
N ASN A 124 6.69 16.45 5.39
CA ASN A 124 6.38 15.35 6.32
C ASN A 124 5.30 14.39 5.81
N THR A 125 4.99 14.44 4.53
CA THR A 125 4.01 13.55 3.89
C THR A 125 4.57 13.05 2.56
N TYR A 126 4.26 11.81 2.19
CA TYR A 126 4.77 11.24 0.94
C TYR A 126 4.13 11.88 -0.29
N PHE A 127 4.83 11.81 -1.38
CA PHE A 127 4.30 12.04 -2.71
C PHE A 127 4.80 10.97 -3.69
N LYS A 128 4.19 10.94 -4.86
CA LYS A 128 4.58 10.04 -5.94
C LYS A 128 5.31 10.83 -7.02
N TYR A 129 6.48 10.35 -7.41
CA TYR A 129 7.17 10.78 -8.62
C TYR A 129 6.74 9.88 -9.77
N VAL A 130 6.45 10.44 -10.92
CA VAL A 130 6.17 9.71 -12.15
C VAL A 130 6.94 10.32 -13.33
N SER A 131 7.39 9.47 -14.24
CA SER A 131 8.06 9.91 -15.45
C SER A 131 7.70 9.06 -16.67
N SER A 132 7.80 9.64 -17.85
CA SER A 132 7.70 8.95 -19.14
C SER A 132 9.09 8.57 -19.64
N VAL A 133 9.14 7.64 -20.59
CA VAL A 133 10.32 7.43 -21.43
C VAL A 133 10.25 8.46 -22.55
N GLY A 134 11.26 9.32 -22.64
CA GLY A 134 11.23 10.46 -23.55
C GLY A 134 10.00 11.35 -23.31
N CYS A 135 9.43 11.90 -24.37
CA CYS A 135 8.27 12.77 -24.31
C CYS A 135 6.93 12.05 -24.56
N SER A 136 6.88 10.75 -24.34
CA SER A 136 5.65 9.96 -24.42
C SER A 136 4.58 10.49 -23.46
N THR A 137 3.32 10.33 -23.83
CA THR A 137 2.17 10.60 -22.94
C THR A 137 1.94 9.47 -21.92
N GLN A 138 2.58 8.33 -22.12
CA GLN A 138 2.50 7.20 -21.18
C GLN A 138 3.59 7.31 -20.12
N TYR A 139 3.19 7.21 -18.85
CA TYR A 139 4.10 7.19 -17.73
C TYR A 139 4.48 5.75 -17.40
N ASN A 140 5.78 5.47 -17.50
CA ASN A 140 6.31 4.09 -17.35
C ASN A 140 7.02 3.90 -16.02
N ASN A 141 7.35 4.97 -15.33
CA ASN A 141 8.04 4.92 -14.04
C ASN A 141 7.23 5.63 -12.97
N SER A 142 7.12 4.98 -11.81
CA SER A 142 6.37 5.51 -10.67
C SER A 142 7.08 5.11 -9.38
N LYS A 143 7.43 6.08 -8.54
CA LYS A 143 8.07 5.86 -7.24
C LYS A 143 7.41 6.69 -6.16
N TYR A 144 7.16 6.08 -5.01
CA TYR A 144 6.77 6.80 -3.80
C TYR A 144 8.02 7.36 -3.14
N ILE A 145 7.95 8.62 -2.71
CA ILE A 145 9.03 9.31 -2.01
C ILE A 145 8.54 9.75 -0.64
N PRO A 146 8.76 8.93 0.39
CA PRO A 146 8.44 9.27 1.77
C PRO A 146 9.24 10.47 2.28
N PRO A 147 8.83 11.09 3.40
CA PRO A 147 9.55 12.19 4.03
C PRO A 147 11.02 11.87 4.26
N GLY A 148 11.88 12.82 3.93
CA GLY A 148 13.35 12.71 4.10
C GLY A 148 14.07 11.88 3.04
N GLN A 149 13.34 11.26 2.11
CA GLN A 149 13.95 10.47 1.03
C GLN A 149 14.27 11.31 -0.21
N ARG A 150 15.26 10.84 -0.94
CA ARG A 150 15.76 11.43 -2.18
C ARG A 150 15.72 10.41 -3.30
N LEU A 151 15.40 10.86 -4.50
CA LEU A 151 15.44 10.07 -5.73
C LEU A 151 16.39 10.73 -6.70
N GLU A 152 17.46 10.04 -7.07
CA GLU A 152 18.28 10.38 -8.21
C GLU A 152 17.56 9.93 -9.49
N ILE A 153 17.41 10.84 -10.42
CA ILE A 153 16.72 10.61 -11.69
C ILE A 153 17.75 10.14 -12.72
N ASP A 154 17.61 8.89 -13.14
CA ASP A 154 18.40 8.36 -14.23
C ASP A 154 18.15 9.19 -15.52
N ASN A 155 19.23 9.51 -16.23
CA ASN A 155 19.17 10.30 -17.47
C ASN A 155 18.45 11.65 -17.31
N ALA A 156 18.71 12.36 -16.20
CA ALA A 156 18.05 13.64 -15.90
C ALA A 156 18.24 14.71 -17.00
N GLY A 157 19.35 14.65 -17.76
CA GLY A 157 19.63 15.53 -18.89
C GLY A 157 18.83 15.21 -20.17
N GLN A 158 18.15 14.08 -20.23
CA GLN A 158 17.34 13.74 -21.42
C GLN A 158 15.94 14.34 -21.31
N ALA A 159 15.38 14.74 -22.46
CA ALA A 159 13.99 15.20 -22.51
C ALA A 159 13.04 14.10 -22.09
N ALA A 160 12.25 14.37 -21.05
CA ALA A 160 11.22 13.47 -20.55
C ALA A 160 10.18 14.27 -19.77
N ARG A 161 8.97 13.79 -19.74
CA ARG A 161 7.94 14.33 -18.84
C ARG A 161 8.16 13.78 -17.45
N ARG A 162 8.32 14.65 -16.48
CA ARG A 162 8.52 14.30 -15.07
C ARG A 162 7.60 15.15 -14.22
N MET A 163 6.95 14.53 -13.25
CA MET A 163 6.02 15.24 -12.38
C MET A 163 5.94 14.60 -10.98
N ILE A 164 5.47 15.39 -10.04
CA ILE A 164 5.05 14.96 -8.71
C ILE A 164 3.53 14.88 -8.68
N ILE A 165 3.00 13.83 -8.08
CA ILE A 165 1.58 13.67 -7.76
C ILE A 165 1.44 13.67 -6.24
N TYR A 166 0.70 14.64 -5.72
CA TYR A 166 0.34 14.75 -4.31
C TYR A 166 -1.17 14.94 -4.16
N GLY A 167 -1.87 13.89 -3.70
CA GLY A 167 -3.33 13.89 -3.72
C GLY A 167 -3.87 14.13 -5.13
N ASN A 168 -4.64 15.21 -5.29
CA ASN A 168 -5.18 15.63 -6.60
C ASN A 168 -4.28 16.65 -7.33
N LYS A 169 -3.14 17.03 -6.76
CA LYS A 169 -2.22 17.99 -7.36
C LYS A 169 -1.21 17.27 -8.24
N ILE A 170 -1.02 17.79 -9.45
CA ILE A 170 0.00 17.37 -10.41
C ILE A 170 0.96 18.54 -10.59
N ILE A 171 2.23 18.32 -10.29
CA ILE A 171 3.27 19.35 -10.35
C ILE A 171 4.30 18.94 -11.39
N PRO A 172 4.37 19.61 -12.56
CA PRO A 172 5.41 19.35 -13.54
C PRO A 172 6.78 19.72 -12.98
N LEU A 173 7.76 18.84 -13.15
CA LEU A 173 9.17 19.11 -12.85
C LEU A 173 9.94 19.45 -14.12
N THR A 174 9.65 18.73 -15.20
CA THR A 174 10.18 18.99 -16.53
C THR A 174 9.06 18.86 -17.56
N THR A 175 9.11 19.73 -18.55
CA THR A 175 8.20 19.70 -19.69
C THR A 175 8.96 19.27 -20.94
N CYS A 176 8.27 18.65 -21.86
CA CYS A 176 8.79 18.42 -23.20
C CYS A 176 8.53 19.63 -24.09
N PRO A 177 9.41 19.87 -25.06
CA PRO A 177 9.19 20.91 -26.07
C PRO A 177 7.92 20.66 -26.90
#